data_fb5d50bb72cd5db0741eba0066431260
#
_entry.id   fb5d50bb72cd5db0741eba0066431260
#
_cell.length_a   1.000
_cell.length_b   1.000
_cell.length_c   1.000
_cell.angle_alpha   90.00
_cell.angle_beta   90.00
_cell.angle_gamma   90.00
#
_symmetry.space_group_name_H-M   'P 1'
#
loop_
_entity.id
_entity.type
_entity.pdbx_description
1 polymer ?
#
loop_
_entity_poly.entity_id
_entity_poly.type
_entity_poly.pdbx_seq_one_letter_code
_entity_poly.pdbx_strand_id
1 'polypeptide(L)'
;NGVNDETKARTLLALAMVDHVVIDADAISCFADNPDELFIDTYPHTILTPHEGEFKRLFGSNFNENDDKVIRCVEAAKKSGSIILLKGADTIISDPSGNVVINSSEAPYLATAGSGDVLAGIIASLVGVNKMSAFDAACAGAWIHSYLGEYLGAGLIAEDLIDNIPLAVKKLQQYERNN
;
A
#
# COMPACT_ATOMS: atom_id res chain seq x y z
N ASN A 1 -14.28 4.33 8.74
CA ASN A 1 -14.78 3.08 9.33
C ASN A 1 -14.57 3.05 10.85
N GLY A 2 -13.45 3.53 11.37
CA GLY A 2 -13.08 3.49 12.78
C GLY A 2 -12.45 2.15 13.21
N VAL A 3 -11.60 2.25 14.25
CA VAL A 3 -10.96 1.08 14.87
C VAL A 3 -11.98 0.43 15.81
N ASN A 4 -12.63 -0.64 15.38
CA ASN A 4 -13.66 -1.36 16.13
C ASN A 4 -13.84 -2.80 15.64
N ASP A 5 -14.61 -3.60 16.38
CA ASP A 5 -14.84 -5.02 16.07
C ASP A 5 -15.55 -5.25 14.72
N GLU A 6 -16.39 -4.32 14.28
CA GLU A 6 -17.06 -4.42 12.99
C GLU A 6 -16.07 -4.30 11.83
N THR A 7 -15.16 -3.31 11.89
CA THR A 7 -14.09 -3.15 10.89
C THR A 7 -13.19 -4.38 10.86
N LYS A 8 -12.83 -4.90 12.04
CA LYS A 8 -12.05 -6.12 12.19
C LYS A 8 -12.74 -7.33 11.54
N ALA A 9 -14.00 -7.57 11.88
CA ALA A 9 -14.78 -8.68 11.33
C ALA A 9 -14.93 -8.58 9.80
N ARG A 10 -15.16 -7.37 9.26
CA ARG A 10 -15.25 -7.14 7.81
C ARG A 10 -13.92 -7.43 7.11
N THR A 11 -12.78 -7.08 7.71
CA THR A 11 -11.45 -7.36 7.17
C THR A 11 -11.20 -8.86 7.09
N LEU A 12 -11.46 -9.61 8.15
CA LEU A 12 -11.33 -11.07 8.17
C LEU A 12 -12.28 -11.74 7.17
N LEU A 13 -13.52 -11.26 7.07
CA LEU A 13 -14.46 -11.76 6.08
C LEU A 13 -13.97 -11.51 4.64
N ALA A 14 -13.41 -10.34 4.35
CA ALA A 14 -12.84 -10.06 3.02
C ALA A 14 -11.69 -11.01 2.70
N LEU A 15 -10.77 -11.24 3.65
CA LEU A 15 -9.67 -12.21 3.47
C LEU A 15 -10.16 -13.63 3.19
N ALA A 16 -11.27 -14.03 3.81
CA ALA A 16 -11.85 -15.36 3.61
C ALA A 16 -12.63 -15.54 2.30
N MET A 17 -13.08 -14.44 1.67
CA MET A 17 -14.05 -14.51 0.56
C MET A 17 -13.46 -14.12 -0.80
N VAL A 18 -12.35 -13.38 -0.87
CA VAL A 18 -11.83 -12.86 -2.13
C VAL A 18 -10.33 -13.10 -2.26
N ASP A 19 -9.89 -13.36 -3.50
CA ASP A 19 -8.50 -13.75 -3.80
C ASP A 19 -7.48 -12.61 -3.63
N HIS A 20 -7.92 -11.36 -3.64
CA HIS A 20 -7.05 -10.20 -3.54
C HIS A 20 -7.66 -9.16 -2.60
N VAL A 21 -6.94 -8.77 -1.57
CA VAL A 21 -7.39 -7.78 -0.60
C VAL A 21 -6.33 -6.70 -0.42
N VAL A 22 -6.76 -5.44 -0.46
CA VAL A 22 -5.94 -4.30 -0.06
C VAL A 22 -6.44 -3.83 1.30
N ILE A 23 -5.56 -3.81 2.30
CA ILE A 23 -5.87 -3.46 3.68
C ILE A 23 -5.10 -2.18 4.03
N ASP A 24 -5.81 -1.13 4.43
CA ASP A 24 -5.25 0.18 4.77
C ASP A 24 -5.89 0.75 6.05
N ALA A 25 -5.24 1.74 6.63
CA ALA A 25 -5.77 2.60 7.70
C ALA A 25 -6.35 1.82 8.91
N ASP A 26 -7.64 2.08 9.24
CA ASP A 26 -8.30 1.48 10.40
C ASP A 26 -8.33 -0.05 10.33
N ALA A 27 -8.43 -0.63 9.13
CA ALA A 27 -8.39 -2.07 8.94
C ALA A 27 -7.04 -2.70 9.35
N ILE A 28 -5.93 -1.98 9.20
CA ILE A 28 -4.63 -2.36 9.77
C ILE A 28 -4.65 -2.15 11.28
N SER A 29 -5.10 -0.98 11.72
CA SER A 29 -5.04 -0.54 13.12
C SER A 29 -5.89 -1.41 14.06
N CYS A 30 -6.94 -2.07 13.57
CA CYS A 30 -7.77 -3.00 14.34
C CYS A 30 -7.01 -4.23 14.86
N PHE A 31 -5.83 -4.53 14.31
CA PHE A 31 -5.02 -5.68 14.69
C PHE A 31 -3.76 -5.30 15.49
N ALA A 32 -3.62 -4.04 15.91
CA ALA A 32 -2.44 -3.55 16.61
C ALA A 32 -2.14 -4.32 17.91
N ASP A 33 -3.17 -4.73 18.67
CA ASP A 33 -3.02 -5.47 19.91
C ASP A 33 -2.72 -6.96 19.70
N ASN A 34 -3.12 -7.53 18.57
CA ASN A 34 -2.89 -8.93 18.21
C ASN A 34 -2.67 -9.08 16.69
N PRO A 35 -1.47 -8.74 16.19
CA PRO A 35 -1.17 -8.82 14.75
C PRO A 35 -1.26 -10.23 14.17
N ASP A 36 -0.97 -11.26 14.96
CA ASP A 36 -0.99 -12.65 14.51
C ASP A 36 -2.40 -13.10 14.09
N GLU A 37 -3.44 -12.48 14.62
CA GLU A 37 -4.83 -12.72 14.19
C GLU A 37 -5.07 -12.27 12.74
N LEU A 38 -4.40 -11.22 12.27
CA LEU A 38 -4.42 -10.82 10.88
C LEU A 38 -3.55 -11.75 10.03
N PHE A 39 -2.33 -12.04 10.50
CA PHE A 39 -1.32 -12.74 9.70
C PHE A 39 -1.67 -14.19 9.41
N ILE A 40 -2.51 -14.82 10.23
CA ILE A 40 -2.98 -16.19 10.01
C ILE A 40 -3.85 -16.33 8.75
N ASP A 41 -4.54 -15.24 8.37
CA ASP A 41 -5.45 -15.19 7.24
C ASP A 41 -4.89 -14.44 6.03
N THR A 42 -3.70 -13.81 6.15
CA THR A 42 -3.03 -13.17 5.01
C THR A 42 -2.29 -14.19 4.14
N TYR A 43 -2.11 -13.85 2.87
CA TYR A 43 -1.47 -14.66 1.86
C TYR A 43 -0.78 -13.77 0.81
N PRO A 44 0.04 -14.35 -0.15
CA PRO A 44 0.86 -13.55 -1.08
C PRO A 44 0.11 -12.59 -2.00
N HIS A 45 -1.22 -12.66 -2.05
CA HIS A 45 -2.06 -11.72 -2.80
C HIS A 45 -2.72 -10.66 -1.93
N THR A 46 -2.49 -10.69 -0.62
CA THR A 46 -2.90 -9.62 0.31
C THR A 46 -1.88 -8.49 0.27
N ILE A 47 -2.35 -7.25 0.21
CA ILE A 47 -1.51 -6.06 0.19
C ILE A 47 -1.85 -5.20 1.41
N LEU A 48 -0.87 -5.00 2.29
CA LEU A 48 -0.97 -4.07 3.41
C LEU A 48 -0.27 -2.76 3.03
N THR A 49 -0.93 -1.62 3.25
CA THR A 49 -0.41 -0.30 2.86
C THR A 49 -0.15 0.62 4.06
N PRO A 50 0.59 0.18 5.11
CA PRO A 50 0.80 0.98 6.30
C PRO A 50 1.65 2.23 6.03
N HIS A 51 1.33 3.34 6.71
CA HIS A 51 2.32 4.39 6.96
C HIS A 51 3.19 4.01 8.18
N GLU A 52 4.27 4.74 8.46
CA GLU A 52 5.21 4.40 9.56
C GLU A 52 4.51 4.19 10.91
N GLY A 53 3.50 4.99 11.23
CA GLY A 53 2.76 4.86 12.49
C GLY A 53 1.93 3.58 12.57
N GLU A 54 1.29 3.16 11.48
CA GLU A 54 0.54 1.90 11.38
C GLU A 54 1.50 0.71 11.39
N PHE A 55 2.60 0.83 10.64
CA PHE A 55 3.66 -0.17 10.63
C PHE A 55 4.21 -0.43 12.04
N LYS A 56 4.53 0.64 12.77
CA LYS A 56 5.02 0.55 14.15
C LYS A 56 4.01 -0.12 15.08
N ARG A 57 2.72 0.15 14.94
CA ARG A 57 1.68 -0.50 15.74
C ARG A 57 1.55 -1.99 15.43
N LEU A 58 1.62 -2.36 14.13
CA LEU A 58 1.42 -3.73 13.70
C LEU A 58 2.67 -4.62 13.87
N PHE A 59 3.87 -4.05 13.65
CA PHE A 59 5.14 -4.80 13.62
C PHE A 59 6.16 -4.34 14.65
N GLY A 60 5.91 -3.25 15.37
CA GLY A 60 6.90 -2.55 16.20
C GLY A 60 7.59 -3.38 17.27
N SER A 61 6.96 -4.48 17.75
CA SER A 61 7.61 -5.41 18.68
C SER A 61 8.76 -6.21 18.06
N ASN A 62 8.91 -6.19 16.74
CA ASN A 62 9.88 -7.01 15.99
C ASN A 62 11.07 -6.19 15.45
N PHE A 63 10.96 -4.85 15.46
CA PHE A 63 11.94 -3.96 14.82
C PHE A 63 12.34 -2.81 15.73
N ASN A 64 13.61 -2.37 15.61
CA ASN A 64 14.06 -1.12 16.20
C ASN A 64 13.80 0.04 15.22
N GLU A 65 13.60 1.24 15.77
CA GLU A 65 13.36 2.44 14.95
C GLU A 65 14.56 2.81 14.05
N ASN A 66 15.75 2.35 14.42
CA ASN A 66 17.00 2.60 13.69
C ASN A 66 17.31 1.52 12.64
N ASP A 67 16.49 0.47 12.53
CA ASP A 67 16.69 -0.54 11.51
C ASP A 67 16.38 0.06 10.12
N ASP A 68 17.12 -0.39 9.11
CA ASP A 68 16.93 0.04 7.73
C ASP A 68 15.48 -0.22 7.28
N LYS A 69 14.88 0.77 6.66
CA LYS A 69 13.46 0.71 6.23
C LYS A 69 13.20 -0.43 5.24
N VAL A 70 14.16 -0.72 4.36
CA VAL A 70 14.05 -1.84 3.40
C VAL A 70 14.06 -3.17 4.15
N ILE A 71 14.98 -3.34 5.10
CA ILE A 71 15.06 -4.56 5.92
C ILE A 71 13.77 -4.76 6.70
N ARG A 72 13.26 -3.72 7.35
CA ARG A 72 11.98 -3.77 8.08
C ARG A 72 10.83 -4.20 7.20
N CYS A 73 10.73 -3.64 5.98
CA CYS A 73 9.69 -3.96 5.02
C CYS A 73 9.76 -5.42 4.56
N VAL A 74 10.96 -5.91 4.22
CA VAL A 74 11.20 -7.31 3.81
C VAL A 74 10.80 -8.30 4.91
N GLU A 75 11.28 -8.07 6.13
CA GLU A 75 10.97 -8.97 7.24
C GLU A 75 9.49 -8.92 7.65
N ALA A 76 8.85 -7.76 7.54
CA ALA A 76 7.40 -7.63 7.73
C ALA A 76 6.61 -8.41 6.68
N ALA A 77 7.03 -8.36 5.41
CA ALA A 77 6.40 -9.13 4.33
C ALA A 77 6.54 -10.64 4.56
N LYS A 78 7.72 -11.11 4.95
CA LYS A 78 7.95 -12.51 5.29
C LYS A 78 7.10 -12.95 6.50
N LYS A 79 7.07 -12.12 7.56
CA LYS A 79 6.33 -12.43 8.78
C LYS A 79 4.84 -12.50 8.55
N SER A 80 4.28 -11.54 7.82
CA SER A 80 2.84 -11.49 7.54
C SER A 80 2.40 -12.41 6.40
N GLY A 81 3.33 -12.94 5.59
CA GLY A 81 2.99 -13.70 4.38
C GLY A 81 2.30 -12.87 3.30
N SER A 82 2.37 -11.53 3.38
CA SER A 82 1.66 -10.58 2.51
C SER A 82 2.62 -9.57 1.89
N ILE A 83 2.15 -8.85 0.86
CA ILE A 83 2.88 -7.72 0.31
C ILE A 83 2.75 -6.53 1.28
N ILE A 84 3.87 -5.90 1.58
CA ILE A 84 3.93 -4.67 2.37
C ILE A 84 4.29 -3.51 1.47
N LEU A 85 3.44 -2.49 1.44
CA LEU A 85 3.72 -1.18 0.86
C LEU A 85 3.86 -0.19 2.02
N LEU A 86 5.10 0.03 2.48
CA LEU A 86 5.40 0.95 3.58
C LEU A 86 5.50 2.38 3.05
N LYS A 87 4.44 3.14 3.29
CA LYS A 87 4.30 4.54 2.82
C LYS A 87 5.35 5.47 3.45
N GLY A 88 5.81 6.46 2.68
CA GLY A 88 6.73 7.50 3.13
C GLY A 88 7.29 8.29 1.95
N ALA A 89 8.26 9.18 2.20
CA ALA A 89 8.98 9.89 1.15
C ALA A 89 9.61 8.88 0.17
N ASP A 90 10.27 7.85 0.73
CA ASP A 90 10.63 6.63 0.00
C ASP A 90 9.59 5.56 0.36
N THR A 91 8.69 5.25 -0.55
CA THR A 91 7.76 4.14 -0.37
C THR A 91 8.47 2.84 -0.74
N ILE A 92 8.53 1.89 0.20
CA ILE A 92 9.14 0.58 0.00
C ILE A 92 8.04 -0.45 -0.20
N ILE A 93 8.14 -1.23 -1.26
CA ILE A 93 7.25 -2.36 -1.53
C ILE A 93 8.06 -3.65 -1.46
N SER A 94 7.60 -4.62 -0.68
CA SER A 94 8.21 -5.95 -0.62
C SER A 94 7.16 -7.04 -0.60
N ASP A 95 7.50 -8.18 -1.21
CA ASP A 95 6.72 -9.41 -1.13
C ASP A 95 7.36 -10.44 -0.16
N PRO A 96 6.64 -11.51 0.20
CA PRO A 96 7.17 -12.56 1.10
C PRO A 96 8.38 -13.32 0.54
N SER A 97 8.61 -13.28 -0.78
CA SER A 97 9.75 -13.92 -1.44
C SER A 97 11.04 -13.08 -1.33
N GLY A 98 10.92 -11.82 -0.87
CA GLY A 98 12.04 -10.90 -0.69
C GLY A 98 12.31 -10.02 -1.92
N ASN A 99 11.41 -9.98 -2.90
CA ASN A 99 11.47 -8.97 -3.94
C ASN A 99 11.19 -7.59 -3.32
N VAL A 100 11.96 -6.58 -3.75
CA VAL A 100 11.85 -5.21 -3.23
C VAL A 100 11.83 -4.20 -4.36
N VAL A 101 10.94 -3.24 -4.25
CA VAL A 101 10.93 -2.02 -5.07
C VAL A 101 10.95 -0.80 -4.16
N ILE A 102 11.80 0.17 -4.49
CA ILE A 102 11.85 1.48 -3.83
C ILE A 102 11.27 2.50 -4.80
N ASN A 103 10.17 3.12 -4.41
CA ASN A 103 9.55 4.21 -5.15
C ASN A 103 9.92 5.53 -4.46
N SER A 104 11.05 6.11 -4.90
CA SER A 104 11.51 7.44 -4.43
C SER A 104 10.78 8.52 -5.21
N SER A 105 10.19 9.48 -4.50
CA SER A 105 9.38 10.53 -5.08
C SER A 105 9.45 11.79 -4.23
N GLU A 106 9.60 12.94 -4.88
CA GLU A 106 9.55 14.25 -4.24
C GLU A 106 8.12 14.82 -4.24
N ALA A 107 7.16 14.06 -3.74
CA ALA A 107 5.74 14.43 -3.69
C ALA A 107 5.23 14.71 -2.25
N PRO A 108 5.77 15.71 -1.53
CA PRO A 108 5.40 15.99 -0.13
C PRO A 108 3.92 16.36 0.02
N TYR A 109 3.29 16.85 -1.03
CA TYR A 109 1.88 17.26 -1.04
C TYR A 109 0.91 16.07 -1.00
N LEU A 110 1.38 14.84 -1.20
CA LEU A 110 0.60 13.62 -0.97
C LEU A 110 0.27 13.39 0.52
N ALA A 111 0.89 14.12 1.43
CA ALA A 111 0.53 14.12 2.86
C ALA A 111 -0.80 14.88 3.11
N THR A 112 -1.78 14.72 2.23
CA THR A 112 -3.14 15.26 2.35
C THR A 112 -4.14 14.17 2.71
N ALA A 113 -5.23 14.56 3.39
CA ALA A 113 -6.28 13.62 3.78
C ALA A 113 -6.92 12.95 2.55
N GLY A 114 -7.17 11.64 2.63
CA GLY A 114 -7.77 10.85 1.56
C GLY A 114 -6.80 10.36 0.48
N SER A 115 -5.57 10.86 0.42
CA SER A 115 -4.55 10.44 -0.55
C SER A 115 -4.24 8.95 -0.45
N GLY A 116 -4.17 8.39 0.78
CA GLY A 116 -3.99 6.95 1.01
C GLY A 116 -5.16 6.12 0.49
N ASP A 117 -6.40 6.59 0.66
CA ASP A 117 -7.60 5.91 0.15
C ASP A 117 -7.56 5.83 -1.40
N VAL A 118 -7.08 6.91 -2.06
CA VAL A 118 -6.89 6.91 -3.52
C VAL A 118 -5.83 5.88 -3.92
N LEU A 119 -4.70 5.81 -3.23
CA LEU A 119 -3.67 4.80 -3.49
C LEU A 119 -4.22 3.38 -3.35
N ALA A 120 -4.93 3.09 -2.27
CA ALA A 120 -5.56 1.79 -2.06
C ALA A 120 -6.56 1.44 -3.16
N GLY A 121 -7.37 2.41 -3.61
CA GLY A 121 -8.32 2.27 -4.71
C GLY A 121 -7.64 2.00 -6.05
N ILE A 122 -6.54 2.70 -6.37
CA ILE A 122 -5.74 2.46 -7.57
C ILE A 122 -5.20 1.01 -7.57
N ILE A 123 -4.57 0.58 -6.47
CA ILE A 123 -4.03 -0.78 -6.35
C ILE A 123 -5.14 -1.82 -6.52
N ALA A 124 -6.27 -1.66 -5.82
CA ALA A 124 -7.41 -2.56 -5.91
C ALA A 124 -7.96 -2.67 -7.35
N SER A 125 -7.99 -1.56 -8.09
CA SER A 125 -8.40 -1.54 -9.50
C SER A 125 -7.41 -2.30 -10.39
N LEU A 126 -6.10 -2.10 -10.20
CA LEU A 126 -5.07 -2.78 -10.97
C LEU A 126 -5.11 -4.31 -10.78
N VAL A 127 -5.32 -4.77 -9.57
CA VAL A 127 -5.50 -6.21 -9.28
C VAL A 127 -6.83 -6.71 -9.81
N GLY A 128 -7.93 -6.07 -9.46
CA GLY A 128 -9.28 -6.57 -9.71
C GLY A 128 -9.69 -6.51 -11.18
N VAL A 129 -9.43 -5.38 -11.84
CA VAL A 129 -9.87 -5.11 -13.21
C VAL A 129 -8.78 -5.48 -14.22
N ASN A 130 -7.56 -5.02 -14.01
CA ASN A 130 -6.44 -5.23 -14.94
C ASN A 130 -5.75 -6.59 -14.78
N LYS A 131 -6.09 -7.36 -13.75
CA LYS A 131 -5.55 -8.69 -13.48
C LYS A 131 -4.02 -8.72 -13.33
N MET A 132 -3.45 -7.61 -12.85
CA MET A 132 -2.04 -7.56 -12.50
C MET A 132 -1.74 -8.47 -11.30
N SER A 133 -0.50 -8.96 -11.21
CA SER A 133 -0.05 -9.58 -9.96
C SER A 133 -0.16 -8.57 -8.81
N ALA A 134 -0.39 -9.05 -7.59
CA ALA A 134 -0.56 -8.16 -6.44
C ALA A 134 0.69 -7.30 -6.18
N PHE A 135 1.90 -7.87 -6.39
CA PHE A 135 3.15 -7.13 -6.25
C PHE A 135 3.31 -6.05 -7.32
N ASP A 136 3.06 -6.40 -8.60
CA ASP A 136 3.15 -5.41 -9.69
C ASP A 136 2.09 -4.31 -9.53
N ALA A 137 0.89 -4.66 -9.09
CA ALA A 137 -0.17 -3.69 -8.82
C ALA A 137 0.19 -2.73 -7.69
N ALA A 138 0.83 -3.21 -6.62
CA ALA A 138 1.33 -2.36 -5.55
C ALA A 138 2.43 -1.40 -6.05
N CYS A 139 3.37 -1.90 -6.86
CA CYS A 139 4.43 -1.08 -7.47
C CYS A 139 3.87 -0.03 -8.44
N ALA A 140 3.00 -0.45 -9.35
CA ALA A 140 2.38 0.45 -10.34
C ALA A 140 1.48 1.50 -9.65
N GLY A 141 0.70 1.09 -8.64
CA GLY A 141 -0.13 2.00 -7.87
C GLY A 141 0.68 3.06 -7.13
N ALA A 142 1.79 2.66 -6.49
CA ALA A 142 2.72 3.59 -5.84
C ALA A 142 3.31 4.59 -6.84
N TRP A 143 3.72 4.11 -8.02
CA TRP A 143 4.25 4.98 -9.07
C TRP A 143 3.21 5.97 -9.60
N ILE A 144 1.99 5.50 -9.93
CA ILE A 144 0.89 6.36 -10.40
C ILE A 144 0.61 7.45 -9.38
N HIS A 145 0.47 7.07 -8.12
CA HIS A 145 0.15 7.98 -7.02
C HIS A 145 1.23 9.05 -6.82
N SER A 146 2.52 8.66 -6.82
CA SER A 146 3.62 9.59 -6.65
C SER A 146 3.80 10.51 -7.87
N TYR A 147 3.69 9.96 -9.09
CA TYR A 147 3.74 10.76 -10.31
C TYR A 147 2.67 11.86 -10.33
N LEU A 148 1.44 11.53 -9.92
CA LEU A 148 0.38 12.53 -9.83
C LEU A 148 0.64 13.55 -8.72
N GLY A 149 1.18 13.14 -7.58
CA GLY A 149 1.56 14.04 -6.51
C GLY A 149 2.64 15.06 -6.91
N GLU A 150 3.64 14.62 -7.67
CA GLU A 150 4.68 15.49 -8.25
C GLU A 150 4.09 16.43 -9.31
N TYR A 151 3.26 15.90 -10.20
CA TYR A 151 2.66 16.65 -11.30
C TYR A 151 1.71 17.75 -10.83
N LEU A 152 0.86 17.44 -9.87
CA LEU A 152 -0.16 18.38 -9.36
C LEU A 152 0.45 19.40 -8.37
N GLY A 153 1.41 18.97 -7.56
CA GLY A 153 2.17 19.86 -6.71
C GLY A 153 1.37 20.47 -5.56
N ALA A 154 1.72 21.71 -5.21
CA ALA A 154 1.15 22.41 -4.07
C ALA A 154 -0.35 22.69 -4.23
N GLY A 155 -1.10 22.38 -3.16
CA GLY A 155 -2.55 22.63 -3.10
C GLY A 155 -3.41 21.45 -3.59
N LEU A 156 -2.78 20.33 -4.00
CA LEU A 156 -3.53 19.13 -4.41
C LEU A 156 -4.42 18.64 -3.27
N ILE A 157 -5.59 18.16 -3.62
CA ILE A 157 -6.51 17.40 -2.78
C ILE A 157 -6.70 15.99 -3.35
N ALA A 158 -7.29 15.08 -2.58
CA ALA A 158 -7.43 13.68 -2.99
C ALA A 158 -8.23 13.50 -4.29
N GLU A 159 -9.24 14.33 -4.51
CA GLU A 159 -10.08 14.34 -5.70
C GLU A 159 -9.27 14.66 -6.96
N ASP A 160 -8.29 15.56 -6.88
CA ASP A 160 -7.42 15.90 -8.02
C ASP A 160 -6.61 14.68 -8.49
N LEU A 161 -6.20 13.80 -7.56
CA LEU A 161 -5.51 12.56 -7.91
C LEU A 161 -6.41 11.66 -8.76
N ILE A 162 -7.68 11.49 -8.37
CA ILE A 162 -8.65 10.64 -9.06
C ILE A 162 -8.88 11.15 -10.48
N ASP A 163 -9.13 12.45 -10.63
CA ASP A 163 -9.45 13.08 -11.90
C ASP A 163 -8.27 13.03 -12.90
N ASN A 164 -7.03 12.90 -12.38
CA ASN A 164 -5.82 12.88 -13.19
C ASN A 164 -5.21 11.47 -13.39
N ILE A 165 -5.82 10.38 -12.91
CA ILE A 165 -5.36 9.00 -13.19
C ILE A 165 -5.13 8.76 -14.70
N PRO A 166 -6.02 9.20 -15.63
CA PRO A 166 -5.80 9.02 -17.07
C PRO A 166 -4.49 9.62 -17.58
N LEU A 167 -4.01 10.70 -16.96
CA LEU A 167 -2.74 11.34 -17.32
C LEU A 167 -1.54 10.46 -16.97
N ALA A 168 -1.53 9.85 -15.78
CA ALA A 168 -0.47 8.92 -15.38
C ALA A 168 -0.46 7.67 -16.28
N VAL A 169 -1.64 7.11 -16.59
CA VAL A 169 -1.76 5.95 -17.50
C VAL A 169 -1.21 6.30 -18.90
N LYS A 170 -1.55 7.48 -19.44
CA LYS A 170 -1.00 7.95 -20.73
C LYS A 170 0.53 8.08 -20.69
N LYS A 171 1.08 8.50 -19.55
CA LYS A 171 2.54 8.60 -19.38
C LYS A 171 3.21 7.22 -19.42
N LEU A 172 2.65 6.21 -18.77
CA LEU A 172 3.15 4.83 -18.83
C LEU A 172 3.15 4.28 -20.26
N GLN A 173 2.07 4.48 -21.01
CA GLN A 173 1.99 4.06 -22.42
C GLN A 173 3.04 4.71 -23.32
N GLN A 174 3.50 5.92 -22.99
CA GLN A 174 4.59 6.57 -23.72
C GLN A 174 5.95 5.91 -23.45
N TYR A 175 6.19 5.41 -22.23
CA TYR A 175 7.41 4.67 -21.92
C TYR A 175 7.48 3.34 -22.67
N GLU A 176 6.38 2.60 -22.78
CA GLU A 176 6.32 1.33 -23.53
C GLU A 176 6.61 1.51 -25.03
N ARG A 177 6.22 2.65 -25.63
CA ARG A 177 6.44 2.92 -27.06
C ARG A 177 7.86 3.36 -27.41
N ASN A 178 8.63 3.78 -26.42
CA ASN A 178 9.98 4.32 -26.60
C ASN A 178 11.09 3.32 -26.22
N ASN A 179 10.73 2.14 -25.72
CA ASN A 179 11.58 1.01 -25.40
C ASN A 179 11.24 -0.20 -26.26
#